data_553eca87cc5ea548adfa691a0e47a878
#
_entry.id   553eca87cc5ea548adfa691a0e47a878
#
_cell.length_a   1.000
_cell.length_b   1.000
_cell.length_c   1.000
_cell.angle_alpha   90.00
_cell.angle_beta   90.00
_cell.angle_gamma   90.00
#
_symmetry.space_group_name_H-M   'P 1'
#
loop_
_entity.id
_entity.type
_entity.pdbx_description
1 polymer ?
#
loop_
_entity_poly.entity_id
_entity_poly.type
_entity_poly.pdbx_seq_one_letter_code
_entity_poly.pdbx_strand_id
1 'polypeptide(L)'
;MSGKAFQLEKVSRAFGAVEVLRELSLTIARGEFVAVVGPSGCGKTTLLNLLSGYDQPSSGVIQRDGEVRMVYQQDGLFPWLTVAENIALGLRHLKDESERTRQTNELLRLIRLESFDQHYPHQLSGGMRQRVELARALAGASDILLLDEPFSAVDYLTRLRLRQELARLLAERPRTVALVTHDIEEAAQLADRVIVLSERPARIQYELSIAAPRPRDLTHPEVVSAIHRILTELGIEHDYEKAVGNL
;
A
#
# COMPACT_ATOMS: atom_id res chain seq x y z
N MET A 1 -4.59 24.79 0.62
CA MET A 1 -4.14 24.44 1.99
C MET A 1 -3.91 22.94 2.01
N SER A 2 -2.68 22.49 2.04
CA SER A 2 -2.37 21.04 2.12
C SER A 2 -2.68 20.56 3.54
N GLY A 3 -3.86 19.93 3.74
CA GLY A 3 -4.22 19.33 5.02
C GLY A 3 -3.38 18.09 5.29
N LYS A 4 -3.21 17.73 6.56
CA LYS A 4 -2.58 16.47 6.97
C LYS A 4 -3.65 15.38 7.01
N ALA A 5 -3.35 14.21 6.43
CA ALA A 5 -4.18 13.02 6.60
C ALA A 5 -3.80 12.28 7.87
N PHE A 6 -2.49 12.23 8.18
CA PHE A 6 -1.97 11.67 9.42
C PHE A 6 -0.90 12.56 10.02
N GLN A 7 -0.89 12.60 11.35
CA GLN A 7 0.22 13.14 12.14
C GLN A 7 0.50 12.20 13.32
N LEU A 8 1.70 11.64 13.34
CA LEU A 8 2.23 10.81 14.41
C LEU A 8 3.28 11.60 15.17
N GLU A 9 3.19 11.61 16.50
CA GLU A 9 4.12 12.30 17.39
C GLU A 9 4.67 11.31 18.41
N LYS A 10 5.97 10.94 18.27
CA LYS A 10 6.70 10.02 19.15
C LYS A 10 5.92 8.74 19.47
N VAL A 11 5.31 8.15 18.43
CA VAL A 11 4.48 6.96 18.57
C VAL A 11 5.36 5.75 18.80
N SER A 12 5.09 5.02 19.89
CA SER A 12 5.68 3.72 20.19
C SER A 12 4.61 2.65 20.33
N ARG A 13 4.96 1.40 19.99
CA ARG A 13 4.08 0.24 20.17
C ARG A 13 4.86 -0.95 20.68
N ALA A 14 4.40 -1.51 21.79
CA ALA A 14 4.93 -2.74 22.38
C ALA A 14 3.81 -3.77 22.58
N PHE A 15 4.14 -5.05 22.47
CA PHE A 15 3.29 -6.19 22.79
C PHE A 15 3.96 -6.97 23.93
N GLY A 16 3.44 -6.80 25.15
CA GLY A 16 4.10 -7.29 26.36
C GLY A 16 5.50 -6.68 26.50
N ALA A 17 6.52 -7.50 26.59
CA ALA A 17 7.92 -7.07 26.70
C ALA A 17 8.58 -6.71 25.34
N VAL A 18 7.92 -6.96 24.23
CA VAL A 18 8.51 -6.77 22.90
C VAL A 18 8.12 -5.39 22.36
N GLU A 19 9.05 -4.46 22.32
CA GLU A 19 8.88 -3.17 21.66
C GLU A 19 9.05 -3.35 20.13
N VAL A 20 8.03 -3.01 19.37
CA VAL A 20 7.99 -3.18 17.90
C VAL A 20 8.30 -1.87 17.20
N LEU A 21 7.68 -0.77 17.63
CA LEU A 21 7.90 0.57 17.09
C LEU A 21 8.34 1.50 18.22
N ARG A 22 9.31 2.37 17.93
CA ARG A 22 9.89 3.29 18.93
C ARG A 22 9.95 4.71 18.41
N GLU A 23 9.20 5.60 19.08
CA GLU A 23 9.22 7.06 18.90
C GLU A 23 9.08 7.51 17.44
N LEU A 24 8.20 6.87 16.67
CA LEU A 24 7.94 7.26 15.29
C LEU A 24 7.24 8.63 15.25
N SER A 25 7.81 9.56 14.50
CA SER A 25 7.17 10.84 14.19
C SER A 25 7.08 10.96 12.67
N LEU A 26 5.86 11.05 12.15
CA LEU A 26 5.58 11.02 10.71
C LEU A 26 4.35 11.88 10.42
N THR A 27 4.41 12.68 9.37
CA THR A 27 3.24 13.37 8.83
C THR A 27 3.00 12.87 7.41
N ILE A 28 1.75 12.54 7.07
CA ILE A 28 1.33 12.21 5.71
C ILE A 28 0.34 13.28 5.26
N ALA A 29 0.64 13.94 4.15
CA ALA A 29 -0.22 14.98 3.60
C ALA A 29 -1.45 14.37 2.89
N ARG A 30 -2.54 15.16 2.78
CA ARG A 30 -3.69 14.72 1.97
C ARG A 30 -3.30 14.59 0.49
N GLY A 31 -3.68 13.49 -0.13
CA GLY A 31 -3.34 13.16 -1.52
C GLY A 31 -1.92 12.63 -1.72
N GLU A 32 -1.11 12.53 -0.66
CA GLU A 32 0.24 11.96 -0.73
C GLU A 32 0.19 10.44 -0.80
N PHE A 33 1.04 9.86 -1.63
CA PHE A 33 1.30 8.42 -1.65
C PHE A 33 2.63 8.15 -0.92
N VAL A 34 2.56 7.59 0.27
CA VAL A 34 3.73 7.17 1.06
C VAL A 34 3.88 5.66 1.00
N ALA A 35 5.08 5.18 0.69
CA ALA A 35 5.44 3.77 0.85
C ALA A 35 6.32 3.59 2.09
N VAL A 36 6.10 2.51 2.82
CA VAL A 36 6.91 2.11 3.98
C VAL A 36 7.59 0.79 3.66
N VAL A 37 8.90 0.81 3.64
CA VAL A 37 9.76 -0.37 3.43
C VAL A 37 10.63 -0.63 4.65
N GLY A 38 11.18 -1.83 4.74
CA GLY A 38 12.06 -2.21 5.86
C GLY A 38 12.15 -3.73 6.02
N PRO A 39 13.04 -4.23 6.88
CA PRO A 39 13.25 -5.66 7.10
C PRO A 39 11.97 -6.42 7.44
N SER A 40 11.95 -7.73 7.16
CA SER A 40 10.83 -8.57 7.54
C SER A 40 10.63 -8.56 9.06
N GLY A 41 9.37 -8.42 9.49
CA GLY A 41 9.03 -8.40 10.91
C GLY A 41 9.41 -7.11 11.66
N CYS A 42 9.92 -6.05 11.02
CA CYS A 42 10.27 -4.81 11.73
C CYS A 42 9.07 -4.05 12.33
N GLY A 43 7.85 -4.28 11.83
CA GLY A 43 6.64 -3.63 12.37
C GLY A 43 5.81 -2.83 11.36
N LYS A 44 6.02 -3.04 10.05
CA LYS A 44 5.29 -2.34 8.98
C LYS A 44 3.77 -2.51 9.08
N THR A 45 3.29 -3.75 9.21
CA THR A 45 1.86 -4.05 9.43
C THR A 45 1.34 -3.45 10.75
N THR A 46 2.18 -3.43 11.80
CA THR A 46 1.84 -2.77 13.07
C THR A 46 1.62 -1.28 12.87
N LEU A 47 2.46 -0.61 12.08
CA LEU A 47 2.27 0.80 11.74
C LEU A 47 0.95 1.02 10.99
N LEU A 48 0.60 0.19 9.99
CA LEU A 48 -0.68 0.28 9.30
C LEU A 48 -1.88 0.06 10.24
N ASN A 49 -1.78 -0.90 11.16
CA ASN A 49 -2.83 -1.15 12.16
C ASN A 49 -3.03 0.06 13.09
N LEU A 50 -1.97 0.76 13.46
CA LEU A 50 -2.06 2.02 14.20
C LEU A 50 -2.70 3.13 13.36
N LEU A 51 -2.32 3.27 12.08
CA LEU A 51 -2.90 4.25 11.17
C LEU A 51 -4.38 3.97 10.90
N SER A 52 -4.79 2.70 10.79
CA SER A 52 -6.20 2.33 10.61
C SER A 52 -7.06 2.58 11.86
N GLY A 53 -6.43 2.65 13.05
CA GLY A 53 -7.10 2.71 14.35
C GLY A 53 -7.57 1.34 14.83
N TYR A 54 -7.19 0.25 14.14
CA TYR A 54 -7.41 -1.11 14.63
C TYR A 54 -6.63 -1.40 15.90
N ASP A 55 -5.44 -0.80 16.04
CA ASP A 55 -4.59 -0.89 17.21
C ASP A 55 -4.33 0.50 17.80
N GLN A 56 -3.91 0.56 19.07
CA GLN A 56 -3.62 1.79 19.79
C GLN A 56 -2.12 1.89 20.10
N PRO A 57 -1.51 3.07 20.05
CA PRO A 57 -0.12 3.23 20.44
C PRO A 57 0.06 2.97 21.95
N SER A 58 1.21 2.43 22.35
CA SER A 58 1.61 2.30 23.76
C SER A 58 2.01 3.65 24.34
N SER A 59 2.53 4.56 23.52
CA SER A 59 2.82 5.96 23.84
C SER A 59 2.84 6.82 22.59
N GLY A 60 2.79 8.14 22.76
CA GLY A 60 2.70 9.10 21.65
C GLY A 60 1.24 9.33 21.24
N VAL A 61 1.06 10.12 20.17
CA VAL A 61 -0.26 10.53 19.69
C VAL A 61 -0.35 10.31 18.18
N ILE A 62 -1.52 9.81 17.73
CA ILE A 62 -1.87 9.70 16.31
C ILE A 62 -3.11 10.55 16.06
N GLN A 63 -2.96 11.55 15.20
CA GLN A 63 -4.08 12.30 14.65
C GLN A 63 -4.37 11.80 13.25
N ARG A 64 -5.65 11.59 12.94
CA ARG A 64 -6.13 11.11 11.65
C ARG A 64 -7.27 12.01 11.19
N ASP A 65 -7.22 12.45 9.93
CA ASP A 65 -8.25 13.27 9.31
C ASP A 65 -8.68 12.67 7.97
N GLY A 66 -9.84 12.01 7.96
CA GLY A 66 -10.44 11.35 6.82
C GLY A 66 -10.91 9.92 7.11
N GLU A 67 -11.74 9.38 6.20
CA GLU A 67 -12.20 8.00 6.24
C GLU A 67 -11.11 7.07 5.71
N VAL A 68 -10.77 6.05 6.51
CA VAL A 68 -9.71 5.08 6.20
C VAL A 68 -10.30 3.77 5.72
N ARG A 69 -9.75 3.24 4.65
CA ARG A 69 -9.98 1.85 4.20
C ARG A 69 -8.65 1.12 4.12
N MET A 70 -8.64 -0.10 4.66
CA MET A 70 -7.44 -0.95 4.68
C MET A 70 -7.65 -2.20 3.82
N VAL A 71 -6.64 -2.53 3.02
CA VAL A 71 -6.45 -3.82 2.36
C VAL A 71 -5.43 -4.58 3.17
N TYR A 72 -5.82 -5.73 3.69
CA TYR A 72 -4.96 -6.60 4.48
C TYR A 72 -4.18 -7.57 3.60
N GLN A 73 -3.08 -8.09 4.11
CA GLN A 73 -2.29 -9.13 3.45
C GLN A 73 -3.07 -10.46 3.33
N GLN A 74 -3.98 -10.73 4.28
CA GLN A 74 -4.84 -11.92 4.25
C GLN A 74 -6.20 -11.61 3.65
N ASP A 75 -6.81 -12.61 3.01
CA ASP A 75 -8.11 -12.51 2.35
C ASP A 75 -9.22 -11.97 3.28
N GLY A 76 -9.75 -10.82 2.94
CA GLY A 76 -10.92 -10.22 3.60
C GLY A 76 -12.20 -10.30 2.75
N LEU A 77 -12.23 -11.15 1.71
CA LEU A 77 -13.43 -11.31 0.87
C LEU A 77 -14.52 -12.05 1.63
N PHE A 78 -15.77 -11.64 1.38
CA PHE A 78 -16.93 -12.35 1.89
C PHE A 78 -17.14 -13.64 1.07
N PRO A 79 -16.97 -14.85 1.69
CA PRO A 79 -16.93 -16.10 0.95
C PRO A 79 -18.28 -16.49 0.31
N TRP A 80 -19.38 -15.90 0.76
CA TRP A 80 -20.73 -16.12 0.25
C TRP A 80 -21.17 -15.13 -0.84
N LEU A 81 -20.31 -14.16 -1.19
CA LEU A 81 -20.53 -13.21 -2.26
C LEU A 81 -19.66 -13.54 -3.46
N THR A 82 -20.18 -13.28 -4.66
CA THR A 82 -19.41 -13.37 -5.89
C THR A 82 -18.34 -12.29 -5.97
N VAL A 83 -17.44 -12.35 -6.95
CA VAL A 83 -16.45 -11.32 -7.22
C VAL A 83 -17.10 -9.95 -7.44
N ALA A 84 -18.10 -9.89 -8.33
CA ALA A 84 -18.82 -8.66 -8.60
C ALA A 84 -19.52 -8.09 -7.35
N GLU A 85 -20.16 -8.94 -6.56
CA GLU A 85 -20.83 -8.55 -5.33
C GLU A 85 -19.84 -8.06 -4.27
N ASN A 86 -18.67 -8.72 -4.11
CA ASN A 86 -17.61 -8.27 -3.23
C ASN A 86 -17.14 -6.85 -3.61
N ILE A 87 -16.91 -6.56 -4.89
CA ILE A 87 -16.53 -5.23 -5.38
C ILE A 87 -17.66 -4.22 -5.13
N ALA A 88 -18.92 -4.59 -5.45
CA ALA A 88 -20.09 -3.74 -5.29
C ALA A 88 -20.34 -3.31 -3.83
N LEU A 89 -19.86 -4.07 -2.83
CA LEU A 89 -19.88 -3.64 -1.43
C LEU A 89 -19.15 -2.30 -1.20
N GLY A 90 -18.05 -2.07 -1.93
CA GLY A 90 -17.34 -0.80 -1.87
C GLY A 90 -18.14 0.37 -2.45
N LEU A 91 -19.08 0.09 -3.35
CA LEU A 91 -19.91 1.07 -4.07
C LEU A 91 -21.25 1.36 -3.39
N ARG A 92 -21.49 0.91 -2.15
CA ARG A 92 -22.76 1.12 -1.43
C ARG A 92 -23.14 2.58 -1.21
N HIS A 93 -22.18 3.49 -1.30
CA HIS A 93 -22.41 4.93 -1.24
C HIS A 93 -23.13 5.46 -2.49
N LEU A 94 -23.10 4.75 -3.63
CA LEU A 94 -23.83 5.09 -4.84
C LEU A 94 -25.27 4.55 -4.73
N LYS A 95 -26.24 5.43 -4.91
CA LYS A 95 -27.65 5.07 -4.88
C LYS A 95 -28.15 4.50 -6.21
N ASP A 96 -27.56 4.94 -7.32
CA ASP A 96 -27.89 4.51 -8.67
C ASP A 96 -27.28 3.11 -8.96
N GLU A 97 -28.16 2.16 -9.27
CA GLU A 97 -27.77 0.77 -9.56
C GLU A 97 -27.03 0.65 -10.90
N SER A 98 -27.41 1.44 -11.90
CA SER A 98 -26.74 1.47 -13.21
C SER A 98 -25.30 1.97 -13.08
N GLU A 99 -25.09 2.99 -12.27
CA GLU A 99 -23.77 3.54 -11.98
C GLU A 99 -22.92 2.56 -11.16
N ARG A 100 -23.51 1.86 -10.17
CA ARG A 100 -22.80 0.79 -9.45
C ARG A 100 -22.34 -0.33 -10.38
N THR A 101 -23.22 -0.77 -11.28
CA THR A 101 -22.90 -1.80 -12.26
C THR A 101 -21.79 -1.34 -13.20
N ARG A 102 -21.85 -0.10 -13.71
CA ARG A 102 -20.82 0.49 -14.56
C ARG A 102 -19.45 0.51 -13.85
N GLN A 103 -19.38 1.03 -12.63
CA GLN A 103 -18.15 1.10 -11.87
C GLN A 103 -17.62 -0.28 -11.46
N THR A 104 -18.50 -1.23 -11.13
CA THR A 104 -18.10 -2.63 -10.88
C THR A 104 -17.41 -3.22 -12.11
N ASN A 105 -17.99 -3.02 -13.30
CA ASN A 105 -17.40 -3.52 -14.55
C ASN A 105 -16.05 -2.84 -14.88
N GLU A 106 -15.90 -1.54 -14.59
CA GLU A 106 -14.63 -0.84 -14.75
C GLU A 106 -13.54 -1.41 -13.81
N LEU A 107 -13.89 -1.68 -12.56
CA LEU A 107 -12.99 -2.29 -11.60
C LEU A 107 -12.63 -3.75 -11.96
N LEU A 108 -13.59 -4.53 -12.47
CA LEU A 108 -13.34 -5.88 -12.98
C LEU A 108 -12.32 -5.87 -14.13
N ARG A 109 -12.44 -4.91 -15.07
CA ARG A 109 -11.46 -4.72 -16.16
C ARG A 109 -10.09 -4.32 -15.63
N LEU A 110 -10.03 -3.39 -14.69
CA LEU A 110 -8.80 -2.93 -14.05
C LEU A 110 -8.03 -4.12 -13.46
N ILE A 111 -8.71 -5.01 -12.77
CA ILE A 111 -8.09 -6.19 -12.14
C ILE A 111 -8.03 -7.42 -13.07
N ARG A 112 -8.55 -7.33 -14.30
CA ARG A 112 -8.61 -8.41 -15.31
C ARG A 112 -9.31 -9.67 -14.81
N LEU A 113 -10.49 -9.51 -14.28
CA LEU A 113 -11.34 -10.59 -13.79
C LEU A 113 -12.76 -10.51 -14.33
N GLU A 114 -12.96 -9.93 -15.55
CA GLU A 114 -14.28 -9.79 -16.17
C GLU A 114 -14.99 -11.14 -16.36
N SER A 115 -14.24 -12.19 -16.71
CA SER A 115 -14.78 -13.54 -16.88
C SER A 115 -15.00 -14.31 -15.58
N PHE A 116 -14.64 -13.71 -14.44
CA PHE A 116 -14.77 -14.31 -13.11
C PHE A 116 -15.77 -13.57 -12.22
N ASP A 117 -16.54 -12.65 -12.77
CA ASP A 117 -17.46 -11.77 -12.03
C ASP A 117 -18.47 -12.55 -11.17
N GLN A 118 -18.96 -13.73 -11.66
CA GLN A 118 -19.90 -14.61 -10.97
C GLN A 118 -19.24 -15.70 -10.12
N HIS A 119 -17.89 -15.75 -10.07
CA HIS A 119 -17.20 -16.74 -9.25
C HIS A 119 -17.16 -16.33 -7.78
N TYR A 120 -17.11 -17.31 -6.90
CA TYR A 120 -16.95 -17.12 -5.46
C TYR A 120 -15.46 -17.18 -5.05
N PRO A 121 -15.07 -16.57 -3.91
CA PRO A 121 -13.67 -16.53 -3.46
C PRO A 121 -12.96 -17.89 -3.41
N HIS A 122 -13.65 -18.96 -3.04
CA HIS A 122 -13.08 -20.31 -3.00
C HIS A 122 -12.73 -20.89 -4.39
N GLN A 123 -13.23 -20.32 -5.47
CA GLN A 123 -12.95 -20.69 -6.85
C GLN A 123 -11.78 -19.92 -7.46
N LEU A 124 -11.20 -18.98 -6.71
CA LEU A 124 -10.14 -18.09 -7.16
C LEU A 124 -8.77 -18.49 -6.60
N SER A 125 -7.71 -18.21 -7.37
CA SER A 125 -6.34 -18.27 -6.84
C SER A 125 -6.09 -17.16 -5.79
N GLY A 126 -5.04 -17.29 -4.96
CA GLY A 126 -4.68 -16.26 -3.98
C GLY A 126 -4.47 -14.88 -4.61
N GLY A 127 -3.74 -14.82 -5.72
CA GLY A 127 -3.53 -13.56 -6.44
C GLY A 127 -4.80 -12.99 -7.07
N MET A 128 -5.77 -13.83 -7.47
CA MET A 128 -7.09 -13.34 -7.93
C MET A 128 -7.88 -12.75 -6.76
N ARG A 129 -7.90 -13.41 -5.60
CA ARG A 129 -8.57 -12.87 -4.40
C ARG A 129 -7.98 -11.53 -3.97
N GLN A 130 -6.66 -11.41 -3.93
CA GLN A 130 -5.97 -10.16 -3.60
C GLN A 130 -6.34 -9.01 -4.55
N ARG A 131 -6.46 -9.29 -5.85
CA ARG A 131 -6.92 -8.32 -6.85
C ARG A 131 -8.37 -7.87 -6.61
N VAL A 132 -9.28 -8.77 -6.25
CA VAL A 132 -10.67 -8.43 -5.91
C VAL A 132 -10.72 -7.55 -4.66
N GLU A 133 -9.90 -7.84 -3.67
CA GLU A 133 -9.81 -7.04 -2.44
C GLU A 133 -9.34 -5.61 -2.71
N LEU A 134 -8.31 -5.47 -3.54
CA LEU A 134 -7.85 -4.16 -4.01
C LEU A 134 -8.95 -3.40 -4.75
N ALA A 135 -9.66 -4.05 -5.68
CA ALA A 135 -10.77 -3.44 -6.41
C ALA A 135 -11.89 -2.99 -5.47
N ARG A 136 -12.26 -3.80 -4.46
CA ARG A 136 -13.26 -3.45 -3.45
C ARG A 136 -12.82 -2.23 -2.61
N ALA A 137 -11.54 -2.13 -2.28
CA ALA A 137 -11.02 -0.98 -1.56
C ALA A 137 -11.05 0.29 -2.43
N LEU A 138 -10.67 0.17 -3.70
CA LEU A 138 -10.71 1.26 -4.67
C LEU A 138 -12.14 1.73 -5.01
N ALA A 139 -13.12 0.82 -4.94
CA ALA A 139 -14.54 1.12 -5.11
C ALA A 139 -15.07 2.10 -4.06
N GLY A 140 -14.53 2.07 -2.84
CA GLY A 140 -14.99 2.91 -1.73
C GLY A 140 -14.74 4.40 -1.96
N ALA A 141 -15.52 5.23 -1.27
CA ALA A 141 -15.40 6.68 -1.28
C ALA A 141 -14.37 7.21 -0.26
N SER A 142 -13.60 6.33 0.39
CA SER A 142 -12.64 6.72 1.44
C SER A 142 -11.55 7.62 0.90
N ASP A 143 -11.18 8.63 1.69
CA ASP A 143 -10.11 9.58 1.36
C ASP A 143 -8.72 8.95 1.47
N ILE A 144 -8.61 7.91 2.32
CA ILE A 144 -7.35 7.30 2.72
C ILE A 144 -7.39 5.80 2.46
N LEU A 145 -6.37 5.29 1.76
CA LEU A 145 -6.14 3.87 1.52
C LEU A 145 -4.89 3.41 2.25
N LEU A 146 -5.02 2.35 3.04
CA LEU A 146 -3.90 1.65 3.67
C LEU A 146 -3.76 0.29 2.97
N LEU A 147 -2.58 0.00 2.42
CA LEU A 147 -2.33 -1.18 1.62
C LEU A 147 -1.20 -2.00 2.27
N ASP A 148 -1.51 -3.21 2.73
CA ASP A 148 -0.53 -4.11 3.33
C ASP A 148 -0.16 -5.20 2.32
N GLU A 149 0.99 -5.05 1.66
CA GLU A 149 1.52 -5.94 0.63
C GLU A 149 0.49 -6.34 -0.46
N PRO A 150 -0.18 -5.37 -1.13
CA PRO A 150 -1.36 -5.61 -1.96
C PRO A 150 -1.10 -6.43 -3.22
N PHE A 151 0.15 -6.71 -3.56
CA PHE A 151 0.53 -7.47 -4.75
C PHE A 151 1.42 -8.69 -4.43
N SER A 152 1.59 -9.08 -3.17
CA SER A 152 2.52 -10.14 -2.75
C SER A 152 2.18 -11.51 -3.34
N ALA A 153 0.89 -11.84 -3.53
CA ALA A 153 0.42 -13.11 -4.09
C ALA A 153 0.24 -13.08 -5.62
N VAL A 154 0.62 -11.98 -6.29
CA VAL A 154 0.42 -11.79 -7.74
C VAL A 154 1.72 -12.07 -8.49
N ASP A 155 1.64 -12.75 -9.65
CA ASP A 155 2.79 -12.97 -10.52
C ASP A 155 3.40 -11.65 -11.03
N TYR A 156 4.68 -11.68 -11.40
CA TYR A 156 5.45 -10.50 -11.75
C TYR A 156 4.84 -9.64 -12.87
N LEU A 157 4.42 -10.25 -13.99
CA LEU A 157 3.89 -9.49 -15.13
C LEU A 157 2.52 -8.85 -14.81
N THR A 158 1.67 -9.58 -14.11
CA THR A 158 0.38 -9.06 -13.65
C THR A 158 0.58 -7.94 -12.64
N ARG A 159 1.55 -8.08 -11.71
CA ARG A 159 1.92 -7.06 -10.72
C ARG A 159 2.33 -5.75 -11.38
N LEU A 160 3.23 -5.80 -12.38
CA LEU A 160 3.66 -4.60 -13.12
C LEU A 160 2.46 -3.83 -13.73
N ARG A 161 1.52 -4.57 -14.33
CA ARG A 161 0.33 -3.97 -14.95
C ARG A 161 -0.62 -3.37 -13.91
N LEU A 162 -0.86 -4.07 -12.81
CA LEU A 162 -1.72 -3.58 -11.72
C LEU A 162 -1.14 -2.31 -11.08
N ARG A 163 0.18 -2.22 -10.91
CA ARG A 163 0.86 -1.02 -10.43
C ARG A 163 0.62 0.17 -11.36
N GLN A 164 0.76 -0.03 -12.68
CA GLN A 164 0.50 1.01 -13.67
C GLN A 164 -0.96 1.48 -13.63
N GLU A 165 -1.91 0.54 -13.58
CA GLU A 165 -3.34 0.87 -13.52
C GLU A 165 -3.71 1.57 -12.20
N LEU A 166 -3.16 1.12 -11.06
CA LEU A 166 -3.33 1.82 -9.78
C LEU A 166 -2.78 3.25 -9.85
N ALA A 167 -1.58 3.43 -10.43
CA ALA A 167 -0.98 4.75 -10.58
C ALA A 167 -1.84 5.69 -11.43
N ARG A 168 -2.41 5.20 -12.56
CA ARG A 168 -3.35 5.95 -13.41
C ARG A 168 -4.60 6.35 -12.67
N LEU A 169 -5.25 5.38 -12.00
CA LEU A 169 -6.48 5.62 -11.25
C LEU A 169 -6.27 6.67 -10.16
N LEU A 170 -5.14 6.62 -9.43
CA LEU A 170 -4.82 7.59 -8.41
C LEU A 170 -4.40 8.96 -8.98
N ALA A 171 -3.92 9.04 -10.22
CA ALA A 171 -3.71 10.30 -10.91
C ALA A 171 -5.05 10.97 -11.30
N GLU A 172 -6.04 10.18 -11.70
CA GLU A 172 -7.39 10.67 -12.05
C GLU A 172 -8.23 11.01 -10.83
N ARG A 173 -8.09 10.21 -9.75
CA ARG A 173 -8.83 10.35 -8.49
C ARG A 173 -7.85 10.32 -7.32
N PRO A 174 -7.20 11.46 -7.01
CA PRO A 174 -6.20 11.52 -5.95
C PRO A 174 -6.75 11.09 -4.59
N ARG A 175 -6.05 10.19 -3.92
CA ARG A 175 -6.31 9.74 -2.55
C ARG A 175 -5.01 9.73 -1.77
N THR A 176 -5.10 9.85 -0.47
CA THR A 176 -3.96 9.59 0.40
C THR A 176 -3.72 8.08 0.47
N VAL A 177 -2.49 7.63 0.25
CA VAL A 177 -2.15 6.21 0.30
C VAL A 177 -0.97 5.98 1.24
N ALA A 178 -1.09 5.01 2.14
CA ALA A 178 0.05 4.45 2.83
C ALA A 178 0.17 2.98 2.44
N LEU A 179 1.26 2.67 1.74
CA LEU A 179 1.60 1.34 1.24
C LEU A 179 2.69 0.73 2.11
N VAL A 180 2.49 -0.46 2.61
CA VAL A 180 3.55 -1.30 3.17
C VAL A 180 3.92 -2.35 2.15
N THR A 181 5.20 -2.45 1.85
CA THR A 181 5.72 -3.45 0.91
C THR A 181 7.15 -3.85 1.25
N HIS A 182 7.55 -5.05 0.84
CA HIS A 182 8.95 -5.48 0.78
C HIS A 182 9.54 -5.34 -0.63
N ASP A 183 8.72 -4.95 -1.61
CA ASP A 183 9.12 -4.75 -3.00
C ASP A 183 9.55 -3.29 -3.22
N ILE A 184 10.86 -3.10 -3.38
CA ILE A 184 11.49 -1.78 -3.51
C ILE A 184 11.12 -1.09 -4.82
N GLU A 185 10.96 -1.87 -5.90
CA GLU A 185 10.51 -1.34 -7.20
C GLU A 185 9.09 -0.78 -7.09
N GLU A 186 8.21 -1.49 -6.36
CA GLU A 186 6.85 -1.04 -6.10
C GLU A 186 6.83 0.29 -5.35
N ALA A 187 7.61 0.38 -4.26
CA ALA A 187 7.72 1.61 -3.48
C ALA A 187 8.23 2.78 -4.34
N ALA A 188 9.31 2.59 -5.10
CA ALA A 188 9.90 3.62 -5.95
C ALA A 188 9.00 4.03 -7.12
N GLN A 189 8.24 3.08 -7.70
CA GLN A 189 7.35 3.35 -8.83
C GLN A 189 6.09 4.11 -8.43
N LEU A 190 5.52 3.82 -7.25
CA LEU A 190 4.21 4.31 -6.85
C LEU A 190 4.25 5.49 -5.89
N ALA A 191 5.22 5.57 -4.97
CA ALA A 191 5.17 6.53 -3.88
C ALA A 191 5.75 7.90 -4.24
N ASP A 192 5.17 8.96 -3.68
CA ASP A 192 5.75 10.31 -3.71
C ASP A 192 6.88 10.42 -2.68
N ARG A 193 6.77 9.62 -1.59
CA ARG A 193 7.78 9.53 -0.54
C ARG A 193 7.89 8.09 -0.03
N VAL A 194 9.13 7.63 0.16
CA VAL A 194 9.44 6.31 0.73
C VAL A 194 10.04 6.50 2.12
N ILE A 195 9.48 5.79 3.09
CA ILE A 195 9.96 5.71 4.46
C ILE A 195 10.68 4.37 4.64
N VAL A 196 11.93 4.42 5.02
CA VAL A 196 12.72 3.22 5.34
C VAL A 196 12.72 3.05 6.86
N LEU A 197 12.21 1.91 7.33
CA LEU A 197 12.24 1.53 8.74
C LEU A 197 13.47 0.69 9.06
N SER A 198 14.04 0.91 10.24
CA SER A 198 15.12 0.08 10.79
C SER A 198 14.59 -1.29 11.24
N GLU A 199 15.50 -2.17 11.67
CA GLU A 199 15.15 -3.36 12.44
C GLU A 199 14.43 -3.00 13.74
N ARG A 200 13.81 -4.04 14.35
CA ARG A 200 13.04 -3.90 15.60
C ARG A 200 13.96 -3.60 16.79
N PRO A 201 13.58 -2.66 17.68
CA PRO A 201 12.41 -1.79 17.62
C PRO A 201 12.54 -0.73 16.53
N ALA A 202 11.59 -0.74 15.57
CA ALA A 202 11.70 0.05 14.36
C ALA A 202 11.60 1.55 14.63
N ARG A 203 12.46 2.30 13.95
CA ARG A 203 12.45 3.77 13.85
C ARG A 203 12.46 4.14 12.37
N ILE A 204 12.12 5.36 12.05
CA ILE A 204 12.36 5.89 10.71
C ILE A 204 13.88 6.07 10.58
N GLN A 205 14.47 5.30 9.68
CA GLN A 205 15.90 5.34 9.38
C GLN A 205 16.20 6.36 8.30
N TYR A 206 15.36 6.40 7.27
CA TYR A 206 15.53 7.29 6.14
C TYR A 206 14.18 7.67 5.51
N GLU A 207 14.12 8.85 4.90
CA GLU A 207 12.99 9.32 4.09
C GLU A 207 13.49 9.79 2.73
N LEU A 208 12.86 9.33 1.66
CA LEU A 208 13.20 9.69 0.29
C LEU A 208 11.98 10.23 -0.43
N SER A 209 12.08 11.44 -0.99
CA SER A 209 11.06 12.00 -1.88
C SER A 209 11.38 11.70 -3.34
N ILE A 210 10.36 11.39 -4.14
CA ILE A 210 10.47 11.10 -5.57
C ILE A 210 9.60 12.11 -6.31
N ALA A 211 10.23 13.07 -6.99
CA ALA A 211 9.55 14.21 -7.60
C ALA A 211 8.90 13.88 -8.96
N ALA A 212 9.37 12.83 -9.65
CA ALA A 212 8.81 12.41 -10.92
C ALA A 212 7.30 12.17 -10.83
N PRO A 213 6.48 12.68 -11.77
CA PRO A 213 5.03 12.48 -11.74
C PRO A 213 4.65 11.02 -12.02
N ARG A 214 3.54 10.56 -11.45
CA ARG A 214 2.93 9.26 -11.76
C ARG A 214 2.06 9.32 -13.02
N PRO A 215 1.93 8.25 -13.82
CA PRO A 215 2.59 6.93 -13.69
C PRO A 215 4.07 6.99 -14.09
N ARG A 216 4.93 6.25 -13.37
CA ARG A 216 6.38 6.17 -13.61
C ARG A 216 6.75 4.84 -14.24
N ASP A 217 7.71 4.86 -15.16
CA ASP A 217 8.38 3.67 -15.66
C ASP A 217 9.52 3.26 -14.71
N LEU A 218 9.79 1.96 -14.60
CA LEU A 218 10.91 1.44 -13.81
C LEU A 218 12.28 1.90 -14.33
N THR A 219 12.37 2.27 -15.61
CA THR A 219 13.59 2.79 -16.24
C THR A 219 13.75 4.30 -16.06
N HIS A 220 12.77 5.00 -15.46
CA HIS A 220 12.87 6.44 -15.21
C HIS A 220 14.05 6.73 -14.28
N PRO A 221 14.94 7.70 -14.59
CA PRO A 221 16.17 7.95 -13.82
C PRO A 221 15.94 8.16 -12.31
N GLU A 222 14.88 8.89 -11.93
CA GLU A 222 14.55 9.09 -10.52
C GLU A 222 14.09 7.80 -9.82
N VAL A 223 13.37 6.90 -10.54
CA VAL A 223 12.95 5.60 -9.99
C VAL A 223 14.18 4.71 -9.77
N VAL A 224 15.07 4.65 -10.75
CA VAL A 224 16.32 3.90 -10.64
C VAL A 224 17.17 4.41 -9.48
N SER A 225 17.36 5.74 -9.37
CA SER A 225 18.09 6.35 -8.27
C SER A 225 17.44 6.07 -6.92
N ALA A 226 16.09 6.10 -6.84
CA ALA A 226 15.36 5.79 -5.62
C ALA A 226 15.56 4.33 -5.20
N ILE A 227 15.49 3.37 -6.15
CA ILE A 227 15.76 1.96 -5.87
C ILE A 227 17.16 1.77 -5.28
N HIS A 228 18.18 2.33 -5.92
CA HIS A 228 19.56 2.27 -5.41
C HIS A 228 19.67 2.84 -4.01
N ARG A 229 19.10 4.02 -3.77
CA ARG A 229 19.14 4.65 -2.45
C ARG A 229 18.47 3.82 -1.37
N ILE A 230 17.29 3.25 -1.66
CA ILE A 230 16.59 2.38 -0.71
C ILE A 230 17.39 1.13 -0.41
N LEU A 231 18.02 0.49 -1.42
CA LEU A 231 18.88 -0.69 -1.24
C LEU A 231 20.07 -0.36 -0.34
N THR A 232 20.74 0.79 -0.56
CA THR A 232 21.84 1.26 0.28
C THR A 232 21.41 1.43 1.73
N GLU A 233 20.27 2.08 1.97
CA GLU A 233 19.75 2.32 3.33
C GLU A 233 19.31 1.03 4.04
N LEU A 234 18.94 -0.01 3.27
CA LEU A 234 18.64 -1.35 3.79
C LEU A 234 19.90 -2.22 3.96
N GLY A 235 21.08 -1.70 3.62
CA GLY A 235 22.36 -2.42 3.75
C GLY A 235 22.59 -3.53 2.71
N ILE A 236 21.81 -3.56 1.62
CA ILE A 236 21.87 -4.63 0.62
C ILE A 236 22.95 -4.38 -0.45
N GLU A 237 23.35 -3.13 -0.71
CA GLU A 237 24.33 -2.79 -1.77
C GLU A 237 25.78 -3.10 -1.43
N HIS A 238 26.16 -3.18 -0.16
CA HIS A 238 27.57 -3.44 0.21
C HIS A 238 28.11 -4.81 -0.22
N ASP A 239 27.25 -5.75 -0.57
CA ASP A 239 27.66 -7.08 -1.04
C ASP A 239 27.97 -7.13 -2.56
N TYR A 240 27.39 -6.23 -3.37
CA TYR A 240 27.63 -6.20 -4.82
C TYR A 240 29.00 -5.63 -5.18
N GLU A 241 29.45 -4.55 -4.54
CA GLU A 241 30.80 -3.99 -4.80
C GLU A 241 31.91 -4.92 -4.35
N LYS A 242 31.72 -5.69 -3.26
CA LYS A 242 32.69 -6.70 -2.82
C LYS A 242 32.74 -7.91 -3.75
N ALA A 243 31.62 -8.28 -4.39
CA ALA A 243 31.57 -9.40 -5.34
C ALA A 243 32.20 -9.06 -6.69
N VAL A 244 32.09 -7.80 -7.15
CA VAL A 244 32.65 -7.35 -8.44
C VAL A 244 34.11 -6.90 -8.32
N GLY A 245 34.55 -6.47 -7.15
CA GLY A 245 35.94 -6.06 -6.90
C GLY A 245 36.92 -7.22 -6.74
N ASN A 246 36.49 -8.47 -6.76
CA ASN A 246 37.30 -9.69 -6.71
C ASN A 246 37.37 -10.48 -8.03
N LEU A 247 36.96 -9.90 -9.15
CA LEU A 247 37.14 -10.39 -10.52
C LEU A 247 38.17 -9.55 -11.27
#